data_5534776c03fc87b8b4bfb07ce2843f9e
#
_entry.id   5534776c03fc87b8b4bfb07ce2843f9e
#
_cell.length_a   1.000
_cell.length_b   1.000
_cell.length_c   1.000
_cell.angle_alpha   90.00
_cell.angle_beta   90.00
_cell.angle_gamma   90.00
#
_symmetry.space_group_name_H-M   'P 1'
#
loop_
_entity.id
_entity.type
_entity.pdbx_description
1 polymer ?
#
loop_
_entity_poly.entity_id
_entity_poly.type
_entity_poly.pdbx_seq_one_letter_code
_entity_poly.pdbx_strand_id
1 'polypeptide(L)'
;KFHVFFEAIGLKKGDKVALCAKNSARWGITFFAANTYEAVVVPILADFHPDSVNNLVDHSESTILLTDTDIWNKLDITKMPTVKAVISSSDFSLLYAADENITKINEQLDTLFAEKYPDGYTAANVSFPTDNEKNLAIINYTSGTTSAPKGVMLRYECISANVEFGQEWLPSFPEDKIVSMLPMAHMYGMMFELIYPLCGGSSIYYLGKTPTPALILGAMAEVKPYLVITVPLVMEKIFKSKVAPVINKP
;
A
#
# COMPACT_ATOMS: atom_id res chain seq x y z
N LYS A 1 -4.43 -14.83 6.99
CA LYS A 1 -3.55 -14.79 8.16
C LYS A 1 -3.52 -13.40 8.81
N PHE A 2 -3.42 -12.29 8.07
CA PHE A 2 -3.41 -10.94 8.67
C PHE A 2 -4.61 -10.68 9.59
N HIS A 3 -5.83 -11.04 9.18
CA HIS A 3 -7.02 -10.88 10.03
C HIS A 3 -6.91 -11.70 11.33
N VAL A 4 -6.35 -12.92 11.27
CA VAL A 4 -6.13 -13.74 12.47
C VAL A 4 -5.11 -13.06 13.39
N PHE A 5 -4.02 -12.54 12.84
CA PHE A 5 -3.03 -11.80 13.61
C PHE A 5 -3.64 -10.54 14.23
N PHE A 6 -4.37 -9.74 13.47
CA PHE A 6 -5.02 -8.50 13.94
C PHE A 6 -5.99 -8.77 15.09
N GLU A 7 -6.83 -9.80 14.96
CA GLU A 7 -7.75 -10.22 16.03
C GLU A 7 -6.99 -10.66 17.29
N ALA A 8 -5.96 -11.50 17.12
CA ALA A 8 -5.21 -12.06 18.24
C ALA A 8 -4.44 -10.99 19.04
N ILE A 9 -3.90 -9.95 18.38
CA ILE A 9 -3.25 -8.82 19.05
C ILE A 9 -4.25 -7.76 19.55
N GLY A 10 -5.55 -7.97 19.35
CA GLY A 10 -6.61 -7.06 19.77
C GLY A 10 -6.71 -5.77 18.99
N LEU A 11 -6.35 -5.79 17.70
CA LEU A 11 -6.61 -4.68 16.77
C LEU A 11 -8.12 -4.51 16.60
N LYS A 12 -8.60 -3.28 16.67
CA LYS A 12 -10.02 -2.95 16.51
C LYS A 12 -10.29 -2.31 15.16
N LYS A 13 -11.56 -2.39 14.73
CA LYS A 13 -12.03 -1.60 13.58
C LYS A 13 -11.78 -0.10 13.83
N GLY A 14 -11.26 0.59 12.84
CA GLY A 14 -10.86 1.98 12.95
C GLY A 14 -9.47 2.24 13.54
N ASP A 15 -8.80 1.22 14.09
CA ASP A 15 -7.37 1.33 14.43
C ASP A 15 -6.54 1.52 13.16
N LYS A 16 -5.38 2.17 13.28
CA LYS A 16 -4.60 2.57 12.13
C LYS A 16 -3.43 1.60 11.89
N VAL A 17 -3.22 1.29 10.61
CA VAL A 17 -2.11 0.48 10.10
C VAL A 17 -1.28 1.34 9.16
N ALA A 18 -0.08 1.72 9.57
CA ALA A 18 0.86 2.47 8.74
C ALA A 18 1.58 1.55 7.75
N LEU A 19 1.73 2.03 6.51
CA LEU A 19 2.45 1.37 5.42
C LEU A 19 3.56 2.29 4.91
N CYS A 20 4.81 2.01 5.27
CA CYS A 20 5.98 2.76 4.85
C CYS A 20 6.99 1.83 4.18
N ALA A 21 6.75 1.48 2.93
CA ALA A 21 7.59 0.54 2.17
C ALA A 21 7.55 0.84 0.68
N LYS A 22 8.51 0.30 -0.06
CA LYS A 22 8.56 0.38 -1.53
C LYS A 22 7.40 -0.38 -2.15
N ASN A 23 7.02 0.04 -3.37
CA ASN A 23 5.98 -0.63 -4.15
C ASN A 23 6.26 -2.12 -4.29
N SER A 24 5.28 -2.95 -3.93
CA SER A 24 5.37 -4.40 -4.04
C SER A 24 3.99 -5.04 -3.92
N ALA A 25 3.85 -6.29 -4.35
CA ALA A 25 2.63 -7.07 -4.12
C ALA A 25 2.30 -7.19 -2.63
N ARG A 26 3.31 -7.29 -1.76
CA ARG A 26 3.10 -7.37 -0.30
C ARG A 26 2.57 -6.09 0.30
N TRP A 27 2.96 -4.93 -0.23
CA TRP A 27 2.35 -3.65 0.13
C TRP A 27 0.85 -3.68 -0.18
N GLY A 28 0.47 -4.11 -1.39
CA GLY A 28 -0.93 -4.24 -1.78
C GLY A 28 -1.71 -5.26 -0.93
N ILE A 29 -1.11 -6.42 -0.64
CA ILE A 29 -1.71 -7.43 0.24
C ILE A 29 -2.00 -6.84 1.62
N THR A 30 -1.05 -6.08 2.20
CA THR A 30 -1.26 -5.46 3.52
C THR A 30 -2.30 -4.37 3.47
N PHE A 31 -2.31 -3.55 2.41
CA PHE A 31 -3.35 -2.53 2.20
C PHE A 31 -4.74 -3.16 2.25
N PHE A 32 -4.98 -4.20 1.43
CA PHE A 32 -6.28 -4.86 1.39
C PHE A 32 -6.58 -5.63 2.68
N ALA A 33 -5.57 -6.24 3.31
CA ALA A 33 -5.78 -6.91 4.59
C ALA A 33 -6.25 -5.94 5.67
N ALA A 34 -5.62 -4.77 5.80
CA ALA A 34 -6.04 -3.75 6.75
C ALA A 34 -7.42 -3.16 6.38
N ASN A 35 -7.62 -2.83 5.11
CA ASN A 35 -8.84 -2.21 4.63
C ASN A 35 -10.07 -3.14 4.77
N THR A 36 -9.93 -4.42 4.43
CA THR A 36 -11.01 -5.41 4.57
C THR A 36 -11.26 -5.85 6.02
N TYR A 37 -10.32 -5.57 6.93
CA TYR A 37 -10.50 -5.70 8.37
C TYR A 37 -11.23 -4.49 8.98
N GLU A 38 -11.47 -3.44 8.18
CA GLU A 38 -11.95 -2.12 8.61
C GLU A 38 -10.95 -1.36 9.51
N ALA A 39 -9.66 -1.68 9.41
CA ALA A 39 -8.60 -0.82 9.92
C ALA A 39 -8.31 0.31 8.93
N VAL A 40 -7.92 1.47 9.44
CA VAL A 40 -7.60 2.65 8.65
C VAL A 40 -6.16 2.55 8.15
N VAL A 41 -5.96 2.59 6.84
CA VAL A 41 -4.62 2.55 6.26
C VAL A 41 -3.98 3.95 6.29
N VAL A 42 -2.73 4.02 6.71
CA VAL A 42 -1.92 5.24 6.73
C VAL A 42 -0.70 5.04 5.81
N PRO A 43 -0.85 5.33 4.50
CA PRO A 43 0.26 5.19 3.57
C PRO A 43 1.28 6.31 3.76
N ILE A 44 2.55 5.94 3.88
CA ILE A 44 3.68 6.85 4.09
C ILE A 44 4.71 6.57 3.00
N LEU A 45 5.24 7.62 2.37
CA LEU A 45 6.27 7.50 1.34
C LEU A 45 7.56 6.90 1.91
N ALA A 46 8.09 5.88 1.23
CA ALA A 46 9.27 5.12 1.65
C ALA A 46 10.58 5.94 1.63
N ASP A 47 10.60 7.07 0.93
CA ASP A 47 11.73 7.97 0.80
C ASP A 47 11.67 9.17 1.76
N PHE A 48 10.68 9.22 2.65
CA PHE A 48 10.64 10.25 3.69
C PHE A 48 11.78 10.08 4.68
N HIS A 49 12.23 11.23 5.24
CA HIS A 49 13.20 11.23 6.31
C HIS A 49 12.68 10.44 7.54
N PRO A 50 13.51 9.65 8.23
CA PRO A 50 13.07 8.83 9.36
C PRO A 50 12.29 9.58 10.44
N ASP A 51 12.69 10.79 10.79
CA ASP A 51 11.94 11.61 11.75
C ASP A 51 10.54 11.98 11.24
N SER A 52 10.37 12.18 9.93
CA SER A 52 9.06 12.42 9.35
C SER A 52 8.20 11.17 9.44
N VAL A 53 8.77 9.98 9.18
CA VAL A 53 8.04 8.72 9.33
C VAL A 53 7.61 8.51 10.77
N ASN A 54 8.53 8.68 11.75
CA ASN A 54 8.21 8.58 13.18
C ASN A 54 7.04 9.52 13.55
N ASN A 55 7.11 10.78 13.12
CA ASN A 55 6.09 11.77 13.42
C ASN A 55 4.73 11.44 12.80
N LEU A 56 4.70 10.89 11.57
CA LEU A 56 3.44 10.52 10.90
C LEU A 56 2.80 9.30 11.54
N VAL A 57 3.60 8.30 11.92
CA VAL A 57 3.14 7.11 12.63
C VAL A 57 2.58 7.48 13.99
N ASP A 58 3.25 8.34 14.75
CA ASP A 58 2.79 8.83 16.05
C ASP A 58 1.52 9.69 15.91
N HIS A 59 1.56 10.70 15.02
CA HIS A 59 0.41 11.60 14.81
C HIS A 59 -0.85 10.86 14.34
N SER A 60 -0.70 9.80 13.55
CA SER A 60 -1.83 8.97 13.13
C SER A 60 -2.28 8.00 14.22
N GLU A 61 -1.54 7.87 15.32
CA GLU A 61 -1.75 6.85 16.37
C GLU A 61 -1.79 5.43 15.79
N SER A 62 -0.89 5.15 14.84
CA SER A 62 -0.86 3.84 14.20
C SER A 62 -0.45 2.75 15.18
N THR A 63 -1.21 1.66 15.17
CA THR A 63 -1.02 0.50 16.07
C THR A 63 -0.05 -0.52 15.46
N ILE A 64 -0.03 -0.63 14.14
CA ILE A 64 0.85 -1.51 13.38
C ILE A 64 1.59 -0.67 12.34
N LEU A 65 2.86 -1.01 12.11
CA LEU A 65 3.66 -0.48 11.02
C LEU A 65 4.14 -1.63 10.14
N LEU A 66 3.82 -1.60 8.84
CA LEU A 66 4.52 -2.42 7.85
C LEU A 66 5.58 -1.56 7.18
N THR A 67 6.82 -2.06 7.13
CA THR A 67 7.94 -1.29 6.57
C THR A 67 9.04 -2.18 6.00
N ASP A 68 9.89 -1.63 5.15
CA ASP A 68 11.13 -2.27 4.70
C ASP A 68 12.14 -2.30 5.85
N THR A 69 12.91 -3.38 5.97
CA THR A 69 13.90 -3.54 7.06
C THR A 69 14.96 -2.42 7.07
N ASP A 70 15.36 -1.93 5.89
CA ASP A 70 16.32 -0.84 5.76
C ASP A 70 15.75 0.53 6.19
N ILE A 71 14.42 0.70 6.15
CA ILE A 71 13.72 1.85 6.72
C ILE A 71 13.62 1.67 8.23
N TRP A 72 13.13 0.50 8.70
CA TRP A 72 12.98 0.19 10.12
C TRP A 72 14.24 0.46 10.94
N ASN A 73 15.39 0.03 10.44
CA ASN A 73 16.68 0.21 11.09
C ASN A 73 17.08 1.68 11.34
N LYS A 74 16.34 2.63 10.78
CA LYS A 74 16.57 4.08 10.93
C LYS A 74 15.49 4.76 11.78
N LEU A 75 14.41 4.04 12.11
CA LEU A 75 13.31 4.58 12.90
C LEU A 75 13.58 4.45 14.40
N ASP A 76 12.92 5.29 15.17
CA ASP A 76 13.00 5.31 16.62
C ASP A 76 11.64 4.94 17.22
N ILE A 77 11.52 3.71 17.73
CA ILE A 77 10.27 3.20 18.30
C ILE A 77 9.81 4.01 19.51
N THR A 78 10.71 4.65 20.24
CA THR A 78 10.35 5.48 21.39
C THR A 78 9.53 6.72 21.01
N LYS A 79 9.61 7.12 19.73
CA LYS A 79 8.82 8.21 19.14
C LYS A 79 7.47 7.73 18.58
N MET A 80 7.15 6.45 18.67
CA MET A 80 5.93 5.85 18.14
C MET A 80 5.26 4.96 19.20
N PRO A 81 4.85 5.53 20.34
CA PRO A 81 4.43 4.77 21.53
C PRO A 81 3.15 3.94 21.33
N THR A 82 2.34 4.23 20.33
CA THR A 82 1.12 3.48 20.01
C THR A 82 1.38 2.20 19.19
N VAL A 83 2.58 2.05 18.61
CA VAL A 83 2.93 0.90 17.77
C VAL A 83 3.11 -0.34 18.64
N LYS A 84 2.29 -1.35 18.39
CA LYS A 84 2.35 -2.67 19.04
C LYS A 84 3.19 -3.67 18.27
N ALA A 85 3.17 -3.61 16.94
CA ALA A 85 3.90 -4.53 16.08
C ALA A 85 4.47 -3.82 14.85
N VAL A 86 5.69 -4.21 14.46
CA VAL A 86 6.28 -3.81 13.18
C VAL A 86 6.54 -5.07 12.36
N ILE A 87 6.07 -5.06 11.11
CA ILE A 87 6.09 -6.20 10.20
C ILE A 87 6.95 -5.83 8.97
N SER A 88 7.84 -6.73 8.57
CA SER A 88 8.65 -6.60 7.37
C SER A 88 7.80 -6.68 6.10
N SER A 89 7.99 -5.75 5.17
CA SER A 89 7.36 -5.80 3.85
C SER A 89 7.93 -6.90 2.95
N SER A 90 9.14 -7.40 3.25
CA SER A 90 9.84 -8.34 2.38
C SER A 90 9.33 -9.78 2.51
N ASP A 91 8.89 -10.19 3.71
CA ASP A 91 8.55 -11.58 4.03
C ASP A 91 7.42 -11.73 5.06
N PHE A 92 6.89 -10.60 5.57
CA PHE A 92 5.92 -10.52 6.67
C PHE A 92 6.44 -11.02 8.02
N SER A 93 7.75 -11.09 8.22
CA SER A 93 8.34 -11.38 9.52
C SER A 93 8.09 -10.24 10.51
N LEU A 94 8.01 -10.59 11.80
CA LEU A 94 7.87 -9.62 12.88
C LEU A 94 9.23 -8.99 13.18
N LEU A 95 9.35 -7.66 12.99
CA LEU A 95 10.57 -6.89 13.28
C LEU A 95 10.59 -6.34 14.70
N TYR A 96 9.40 -6.06 15.26
CA TYR A 96 9.22 -5.56 16.61
C TYR A 96 7.88 -5.99 17.18
N ALA A 97 7.87 -6.29 18.47
CA ALA A 97 6.68 -6.53 19.28
C ALA A 97 6.78 -5.72 20.58
N ALA A 98 5.71 -5.02 20.94
CA ALA A 98 5.67 -4.22 22.17
C ALA A 98 5.67 -5.08 23.45
N ASP A 99 5.26 -6.35 23.34
CA ASP A 99 5.25 -7.31 24.43
C ASP A 99 5.47 -8.75 23.94
N GLU A 100 5.77 -9.64 24.91
CA GLU A 100 6.02 -11.07 24.61
C GLU A 100 4.78 -11.79 24.07
N ASN A 101 3.58 -11.34 24.39
CA ASN A 101 2.35 -11.98 23.92
C ASN A 101 2.21 -11.84 22.40
N ILE A 102 2.55 -10.68 21.84
CA ILE A 102 2.55 -10.44 20.38
C ILE A 102 3.57 -11.37 19.69
N THR A 103 4.74 -11.56 20.27
CA THR A 103 5.74 -12.50 19.76
C THR A 103 5.19 -13.94 19.73
N LYS A 104 4.56 -14.39 20.82
CA LYS A 104 3.93 -15.72 20.90
C LYS A 104 2.80 -15.90 19.87
N ILE A 105 1.95 -14.88 19.71
CA ILE A 105 0.88 -14.88 18.71
C ILE A 105 1.48 -15.05 17.31
N ASN A 106 2.54 -14.32 17.01
CA ASN A 106 3.20 -14.43 15.69
C ASN A 106 3.81 -15.82 15.46
N GLU A 107 4.45 -16.41 16.47
CA GLU A 107 5.00 -17.78 16.40
C GLU A 107 3.90 -18.83 16.21
N GLN A 108 2.73 -18.63 16.78
CA GLN A 108 1.58 -19.53 16.71
C GLN A 108 0.60 -19.21 15.59
N LEU A 109 0.92 -18.26 14.71
CA LEU A 109 -0.03 -17.74 13.72
C LEU A 109 -0.58 -18.83 12.77
N ASP A 110 0.24 -19.80 12.41
CA ASP A 110 -0.18 -20.91 11.55
C ASP A 110 -1.15 -21.85 12.29
N THR A 111 -0.92 -22.08 13.58
CA THR A 111 -1.80 -22.87 14.43
C THR A 111 -3.14 -22.15 14.61
N LEU A 112 -3.11 -20.87 14.98
CA LEU A 112 -4.31 -20.04 15.12
C LEU A 112 -5.13 -19.95 13.83
N PHE A 113 -4.44 -19.89 12.69
CA PHE A 113 -5.11 -19.91 11.40
C PHE A 113 -5.78 -21.25 11.11
N ALA A 114 -5.10 -22.39 11.39
CA ALA A 114 -5.65 -23.73 11.22
C ALA A 114 -6.82 -24.01 12.17
N GLU A 115 -6.75 -23.54 13.42
CA GLU A 115 -7.86 -23.62 14.39
C GLU A 115 -9.09 -22.85 13.92
N LYS A 116 -8.88 -21.64 13.38
CA LYS A 116 -9.98 -20.81 12.85
C LYS A 116 -10.60 -21.37 11.58
N TYR A 117 -9.81 -22.04 10.76
CA TYR A 117 -10.22 -22.61 9.47
C TYR A 117 -9.78 -24.07 9.34
N PRO A 118 -10.39 -24.99 10.09
CA PRO A 118 -9.97 -26.40 10.15
C PRO A 118 -10.10 -27.12 8.80
N ASP A 119 -11.06 -26.73 7.98
CA ASP A 119 -11.30 -27.27 6.64
C ASP A 119 -10.55 -26.49 5.54
N GLY A 120 -9.62 -25.60 5.93
CA GLY A 120 -8.93 -24.67 5.03
C GLY A 120 -9.71 -23.39 4.74
N TYR A 121 -9.04 -22.40 4.15
CA TYR A 121 -9.63 -21.12 3.79
C TYR A 121 -10.10 -21.15 2.33
N THR A 122 -11.39 -20.96 2.11
CA THR A 122 -12.04 -21.00 0.79
C THR A 122 -12.80 -19.72 0.49
N ALA A 123 -13.34 -19.57 -0.71
CA ALA A 123 -14.20 -18.44 -1.07
C ALA A 123 -15.42 -18.29 -0.15
N ALA A 124 -15.92 -19.38 0.43
CA ALA A 124 -17.03 -19.35 1.39
C ALA A 124 -16.68 -18.66 2.72
N ASN A 125 -15.40 -18.55 3.04
CA ASN A 125 -14.92 -17.85 4.24
C ASN A 125 -14.73 -16.34 4.01
N VAL A 126 -14.86 -15.87 2.76
CA VAL A 126 -14.71 -14.46 2.42
C VAL A 126 -16.01 -13.73 2.75
N SER A 127 -15.92 -12.78 3.66
CA SER A 127 -17.04 -11.92 4.03
C SER A 127 -16.51 -10.50 4.23
N PHE A 128 -17.19 -9.55 3.59
CA PHE A 128 -16.85 -8.12 3.72
C PHE A 128 -18.05 -7.35 4.28
N PRO A 129 -17.80 -6.30 5.09
CA PRO A 129 -18.86 -5.40 5.51
C PRO A 129 -19.50 -4.71 4.30
N THR A 130 -20.82 -4.50 4.35
CA THR A 130 -21.61 -3.88 3.28
C THR A 130 -22.21 -2.54 3.67
N ASP A 131 -22.04 -2.11 4.93
CA ASP A 131 -22.64 -0.92 5.53
C ASP A 131 -21.62 0.09 6.05
N ASN A 132 -20.38 0.01 5.56
CA ASN A 132 -19.25 0.79 6.06
C ASN A 132 -18.82 1.96 5.15
N GLU A 133 -19.59 2.32 4.15
CA GLU A 133 -19.24 3.33 3.12
C GLU A 133 -18.77 4.65 3.72
N LYS A 134 -19.37 5.09 4.83
CA LYS A 134 -19.06 6.33 5.52
C LYS A 134 -17.91 6.22 6.53
N ASN A 135 -17.43 4.99 6.78
CA ASN A 135 -16.31 4.78 7.68
C ASN A 135 -15.00 5.26 7.05
N LEU A 136 -14.07 5.68 7.90
CA LEU A 136 -12.74 6.09 7.49
C LEU A 136 -11.96 4.88 6.97
N ALA A 137 -11.41 5.00 5.77
CA ALA A 137 -10.63 3.93 5.13
C ALA A 137 -9.13 4.25 5.08
N ILE A 138 -8.78 5.53 4.84
CA ILE A 138 -7.40 5.96 4.63
C ILE A 138 -7.18 7.31 5.30
N ILE A 139 -5.99 7.51 5.88
CA ILE A 139 -5.46 8.83 6.23
C ILE A 139 -4.22 9.05 5.36
N ASN A 140 -4.33 9.90 4.33
CA ASN A 140 -3.21 10.21 3.45
C ASN A 140 -2.58 11.55 3.80
N TYR A 141 -1.28 11.55 4.14
CA TYR A 141 -0.59 12.78 4.49
C TYR A 141 -0.11 13.53 3.26
N THR A 142 -0.43 14.82 3.20
CA THR A 142 0.09 15.72 2.17
C THR A 142 1.14 16.65 2.77
N SER A 143 2.19 16.95 1.98
CA SER A 143 3.13 18.02 2.30
C SER A 143 2.37 19.35 2.21
N GLY A 144 1.89 19.83 3.35
CA GLY A 144 1.25 21.15 3.41
C GLY A 144 2.23 22.26 3.02
N THR A 145 1.73 23.31 2.41
CA THR A 145 2.50 24.56 2.17
C THR A 145 2.88 25.28 3.48
N THR A 146 2.34 24.82 4.60
CA THR A 146 2.60 25.30 5.96
C THR A 146 3.17 24.18 6.79
N SER A 147 4.12 24.45 7.62
CA SER A 147 5.08 23.65 8.39
C SER A 147 4.67 22.28 8.99
N ALA A 148 3.40 21.89 9.00
CA ALA A 148 2.95 20.62 9.56
C ALA A 148 2.24 19.75 8.50
N PRO A 149 2.53 18.44 8.43
CA PRO A 149 1.82 17.51 7.56
C PRO A 149 0.33 17.48 7.91
N LYS A 150 -0.54 17.43 6.88
CA LYS A 150 -1.98 17.33 7.06
C LYS A 150 -2.47 15.96 6.63
N GLY A 151 -3.13 15.23 7.52
CA GLY A 151 -3.78 13.96 7.24
C GLY A 151 -5.15 14.18 6.58
N VAL A 152 -5.25 13.87 5.29
CA VAL A 152 -6.52 13.87 4.56
C VAL A 152 -7.26 12.59 4.87
N MET A 153 -8.46 12.71 5.43
CA MET A 153 -9.31 11.61 5.84
C MET A 153 -10.21 11.18 4.70
N LEU A 154 -10.05 9.97 4.21
CA LEU A 154 -10.81 9.42 3.07
C LEU A 154 -11.65 8.24 3.53
N ARG A 155 -12.94 8.27 3.18
CA ARG A 155 -13.90 7.20 3.48
C ARG A 155 -13.92 6.15 2.37
N TYR A 156 -14.55 5.00 2.64
CA TYR A 156 -14.73 3.96 1.62
C TYR A 156 -15.49 4.46 0.40
N GLU A 157 -16.51 5.30 0.58
CA GLU A 157 -17.25 5.93 -0.52
C GLU A 157 -16.36 6.74 -1.49
N CYS A 158 -15.27 7.34 -0.99
CA CYS A 158 -14.32 8.04 -1.84
C CYS A 158 -13.51 7.09 -2.72
N ILE A 159 -13.22 5.88 -2.21
CA ILE A 159 -12.51 4.85 -2.96
C ILE A 159 -13.41 4.26 -4.03
N SER A 160 -14.63 3.83 -3.67
CA SER A 160 -15.58 3.24 -4.61
C SER A 160 -15.95 4.18 -5.75
N ALA A 161 -16.22 5.46 -5.46
CA ALA A 161 -16.50 6.45 -6.49
C ALA A 161 -15.37 6.61 -7.51
N ASN A 162 -14.10 6.51 -7.08
CA ASN A 162 -12.96 6.55 -8.00
C ASN A 162 -12.81 5.24 -8.80
N VAL A 163 -13.15 4.09 -8.23
CA VAL A 163 -13.19 2.80 -8.97
C VAL A 163 -14.27 2.85 -10.04
N GLU A 164 -15.47 3.30 -9.69
CA GLU A 164 -16.59 3.46 -10.62
C GLU A 164 -16.23 4.40 -11.77
N PHE A 165 -15.68 5.58 -11.45
CA PHE A 165 -15.18 6.52 -12.46
C PHE A 165 -14.14 5.88 -13.37
N GLY A 166 -13.16 5.16 -12.80
CA GLY A 166 -12.13 4.48 -13.58
C GLY A 166 -12.73 3.45 -14.53
N GLN A 167 -13.68 2.63 -14.06
CA GLN A 167 -14.32 1.60 -14.89
C GLN A 167 -15.22 2.20 -15.98
N GLU A 168 -15.85 3.34 -15.73
CA GLU A 168 -16.69 4.02 -16.72
C GLU A 168 -15.87 4.62 -17.87
N TRP A 169 -14.75 5.29 -17.55
CA TRP A 169 -13.99 6.09 -18.53
C TRP A 169 -12.75 5.42 -19.08
N LEU A 170 -12.17 4.50 -18.34
CA LEU A 170 -10.94 3.77 -18.70
C LEU A 170 -11.10 2.29 -18.30
N PRO A 171 -12.11 1.56 -18.81
CA PRO A 171 -12.42 0.23 -18.32
C PRO A 171 -11.21 -0.70 -18.35
N SER A 172 -11.04 -1.44 -17.27
CA SER A 172 -9.97 -2.42 -17.09
C SER A 172 -10.60 -3.80 -16.87
N PHE A 173 -10.04 -4.81 -17.50
CA PHE A 173 -10.60 -6.16 -17.58
C PHE A 173 -9.62 -7.21 -17.05
N PRO A 174 -10.10 -8.42 -16.71
CA PRO A 174 -9.22 -9.57 -16.51
C PRO A 174 -8.27 -9.75 -17.70
N GLU A 175 -7.01 -10.12 -17.40
CA GLU A 175 -5.90 -10.26 -18.36
C GLU A 175 -5.22 -8.94 -18.78
N ASP A 176 -5.82 -7.78 -18.54
CA ASP A 176 -5.12 -6.52 -18.72
C ASP A 176 -3.89 -6.44 -17.78
N LYS A 177 -2.87 -5.74 -18.26
CA LYS A 177 -1.60 -5.60 -17.55
C LYS A 177 -1.31 -4.13 -17.28
N ILE A 178 -0.87 -3.85 -16.07
CA ILE A 178 -0.45 -2.51 -15.64
C ILE A 178 0.96 -2.58 -15.08
N VAL A 179 1.79 -1.58 -15.39
CA VAL A 179 3.10 -1.42 -14.77
C VAL A 179 3.00 -0.36 -13.69
N SER A 180 3.20 -0.77 -12.43
CA SER A 180 3.22 0.15 -11.29
C SER A 180 4.60 0.82 -11.19
N MET A 181 4.62 2.14 -11.37
CA MET A 181 5.82 2.97 -11.35
C MET A 181 5.70 4.21 -10.45
N LEU A 182 4.48 4.62 -10.11
CA LEU A 182 4.22 5.73 -9.20
C LEU A 182 4.23 5.23 -7.76
N PRO A 183 4.61 6.07 -6.77
CA PRO A 183 4.55 5.65 -5.37
C PRO A 183 3.14 5.24 -4.95
N MET A 184 2.96 3.99 -4.48
CA MET A 184 1.65 3.49 -4.00
C MET A 184 1.20 4.21 -2.73
N ALA A 185 2.10 4.79 -1.96
CA ALA A 185 1.75 5.63 -0.82
C ALA A 185 1.17 7.01 -1.22
N HIS A 186 1.25 7.37 -2.50
CA HIS A 186 0.59 8.56 -3.04
C HIS A 186 -0.77 8.18 -3.61
N MET A 187 -1.83 8.94 -3.33
CA MET A 187 -3.22 8.61 -3.72
C MET A 187 -3.39 8.28 -5.20
N TYR A 188 -2.70 8.99 -6.08
CA TYR A 188 -2.79 8.75 -7.52
C TYR A 188 -2.24 7.37 -7.91
N GLY A 189 -1.06 7.01 -7.38
CA GLY A 189 -0.47 5.67 -7.59
C GLY A 189 -1.30 4.58 -6.92
N MET A 190 -1.73 4.79 -5.68
CA MET A 190 -2.57 3.84 -4.95
C MET A 190 -3.87 3.55 -5.71
N MET A 191 -4.55 4.58 -6.18
CA MET A 191 -5.83 4.42 -6.85
C MET A 191 -5.68 3.75 -8.22
N PHE A 192 -4.82 4.29 -9.08
CA PHE A 192 -4.77 3.91 -10.48
C PHE A 192 -3.74 2.84 -10.83
N GLU A 193 -2.79 2.53 -9.94
CA GLU A 193 -1.84 1.43 -10.15
C GLU A 193 -2.04 0.24 -9.19
N LEU A 194 -3.00 0.33 -8.22
CA LEU A 194 -3.32 -0.76 -7.30
C LEU A 194 -4.82 -1.05 -7.24
N ILE A 195 -5.63 -0.12 -6.67
CA ILE A 195 -7.02 -0.42 -6.30
C ILE A 195 -7.87 -0.64 -7.54
N TYR A 196 -7.97 0.36 -8.41
CA TYR A 196 -8.78 0.33 -9.61
C TYR A 196 -8.47 -0.87 -10.52
N PRO A 197 -7.19 -1.15 -10.91
CA PRO A 197 -6.90 -2.25 -11.79
C PRO A 197 -7.21 -3.62 -11.17
N LEU A 198 -6.97 -3.80 -9.87
CA LEU A 198 -7.34 -5.06 -9.20
C LEU A 198 -8.85 -5.25 -9.14
N CYS A 199 -9.64 -4.20 -8.95
CA CYS A 199 -11.11 -4.27 -9.04
C CYS A 199 -11.58 -4.67 -10.44
N GLY A 200 -10.84 -4.34 -11.49
CA GLY A 200 -11.09 -4.78 -12.86
C GLY A 200 -10.55 -6.19 -13.19
N GLY A 201 -9.80 -6.81 -12.27
CA GLY A 201 -9.19 -8.12 -12.48
C GLY A 201 -7.85 -8.10 -13.21
N SER A 202 -7.25 -6.91 -13.39
CA SER A 202 -5.96 -6.74 -14.08
C SER A 202 -4.78 -7.26 -13.28
N SER A 203 -3.70 -7.62 -13.97
CA SER A 203 -2.41 -7.99 -13.37
C SER A 203 -1.50 -6.78 -13.22
N ILE A 204 -0.88 -6.62 -12.04
CA ILE A 204 0.03 -5.51 -11.73
C ILE A 204 1.47 -6.00 -11.71
N TYR A 205 2.33 -5.33 -12.45
CA TYR A 205 3.78 -5.57 -12.53
C TYR A 205 4.53 -4.42 -11.86
N TYR A 206 5.23 -4.72 -10.78
CA TYR A 206 5.99 -3.72 -10.01
C TYR A 206 7.41 -3.59 -10.57
N LEU A 207 7.89 -2.36 -10.81
CA LEU A 207 9.28 -2.13 -11.26
C LEU A 207 10.32 -2.56 -10.24
N GLY A 208 10.01 -2.57 -8.95
CA GLY A 208 10.90 -2.97 -7.87
C GLY A 208 12.14 -2.09 -7.68
N LYS A 209 12.30 -1.05 -8.49
CA LYS A 209 13.42 -0.09 -8.47
C LYS A 209 12.89 1.31 -8.77
N THR A 210 13.66 2.33 -8.42
CA THR A 210 13.36 3.72 -8.77
C THR A 210 13.17 3.86 -10.28
N PRO A 211 12.05 4.43 -10.75
CA PRO A 211 11.75 4.56 -12.16
C PRO A 211 12.80 5.41 -12.90
N THR A 212 13.40 4.84 -13.95
CA THR A 212 14.25 5.56 -14.89
C THR A 212 13.68 5.38 -16.31
N PRO A 213 13.94 6.29 -17.26
CA PRO A 213 13.44 6.15 -18.63
C PRO A 213 13.79 4.79 -19.28
N ALA A 214 14.99 4.28 -19.05
CA ALA A 214 15.41 2.98 -19.58
C ALA A 214 14.65 1.82 -18.95
N LEU A 215 14.47 1.84 -17.62
CA LEU A 215 13.73 0.79 -16.89
C LEU A 215 12.25 0.78 -17.29
N ILE A 216 11.63 1.97 -17.38
CA ILE A 216 10.23 2.11 -17.79
C ILE A 216 10.03 1.55 -19.19
N LEU A 217 10.85 1.96 -20.17
CA LEU A 217 10.74 1.49 -21.56
C LEU A 217 11.00 -0.03 -21.65
N GLY A 218 11.94 -0.58 -20.88
CA GLY A 218 12.17 -2.02 -20.81
C GLY A 218 10.96 -2.77 -20.28
N ALA A 219 10.38 -2.29 -19.18
CA ALA A 219 9.17 -2.89 -18.60
C ALA A 219 7.97 -2.79 -19.55
N MET A 220 7.78 -1.66 -20.24
CA MET A 220 6.73 -1.50 -21.25
C MET A 220 6.89 -2.47 -22.42
N ALA A 221 8.13 -2.68 -22.89
CA ALA A 221 8.41 -3.62 -23.97
C ALA A 221 8.14 -5.09 -23.58
N GLU A 222 8.44 -5.46 -22.35
CA GLU A 222 8.26 -6.81 -21.81
C GLU A 222 6.80 -7.08 -21.44
N VAL A 223 6.20 -6.21 -20.62
CA VAL A 223 4.84 -6.40 -20.08
C VAL A 223 3.77 -6.09 -21.11
N LYS A 224 3.99 -5.10 -21.98
CA LYS A 224 3.01 -4.56 -22.94
C LYS A 224 1.71 -4.15 -22.24
N PRO A 225 1.77 -3.20 -21.30
CA PRO A 225 0.62 -2.82 -20.51
C PRO A 225 -0.49 -2.24 -21.39
N TYR A 226 -1.74 -2.55 -21.05
CA TYR A 226 -2.93 -1.98 -21.66
C TYR A 226 -3.06 -0.49 -21.35
N LEU A 227 -2.81 -0.11 -20.10
CA LEU A 227 -2.89 1.26 -19.62
C LEU A 227 -1.59 1.64 -18.92
N VAL A 228 -1.13 2.85 -19.18
CA VAL A 228 0.04 3.44 -18.52
C VAL A 228 -0.38 4.68 -17.74
N ILE A 229 -0.27 4.62 -16.43
CA ILE A 229 -0.51 5.75 -15.55
C ILE A 229 0.82 6.44 -15.28
N THR A 230 0.89 7.75 -15.52
CA THR A 230 2.15 8.48 -15.37
C THR A 230 1.91 9.95 -15.03
N VAL A 231 2.99 10.68 -14.77
CA VAL A 231 2.98 12.11 -14.51
C VAL A 231 3.80 12.86 -15.58
N PRO A 232 3.50 14.14 -15.87
CA PRO A 232 4.16 14.91 -16.93
C PRO A 232 5.69 14.86 -16.87
N LEU A 233 6.27 14.93 -15.68
CA LEU A 233 7.72 14.88 -15.47
C LEU A 233 8.37 13.60 -16.03
N VAL A 234 7.72 12.45 -15.88
CA VAL A 234 8.20 11.17 -16.41
C VAL A 234 8.16 11.19 -17.93
N MET A 235 7.05 11.65 -18.50
CA MET A 235 6.88 11.77 -19.96
C MET A 235 7.90 12.72 -20.57
N GLU A 236 8.14 13.89 -19.96
CA GLU A 236 9.19 14.81 -20.39
C GLU A 236 10.58 14.17 -20.40
N LYS A 237 10.93 13.45 -19.34
CA LYS A 237 12.24 12.77 -19.24
C LYS A 237 12.40 11.71 -20.35
N ILE A 238 11.37 10.93 -20.61
CA ILE A 238 11.37 9.94 -21.70
C ILE A 238 11.50 10.65 -23.05
N PHE A 239 10.68 11.68 -23.29
CA PHE A 239 10.72 12.45 -24.54
C PHE A 239 12.11 13.05 -24.79
N LYS A 240 12.64 13.80 -23.83
CA LYS A 240 13.97 14.47 -23.95
C LYS A 240 15.10 13.47 -24.17
N SER A 241 15.05 12.29 -23.51
CA SER A 241 16.15 11.33 -23.54
C SER A 241 16.09 10.33 -24.71
N LYS A 242 14.93 10.04 -25.26
CA LYS A 242 14.72 8.95 -26.23
C LYS A 242 14.06 9.40 -27.52
N VAL A 243 13.12 10.34 -27.48
CA VAL A 243 12.33 10.74 -28.63
C VAL A 243 12.97 11.95 -29.35
N ALA A 244 13.25 13.02 -28.63
CA ALA A 244 13.83 14.24 -29.19
C ALA A 244 15.16 14.01 -29.96
N PRO A 245 16.11 13.17 -29.49
CA PRO A 245 17.34 12.89 -30.22
C PRO A 245 17.11 12.15 -31.56
N VAL A 246 15.98 11.46 -31.72
CA VAL A 246 15.63 10.75 -32.95
C VAL A 246 14.94 11.68 -33.95
N ILE A 247 14.02 12.53 -33.49
CA ILE A 247 13.26 13.47 -34.31
C ILE A 247 14.15 14.61 -34.79
N ASN A 248 15.08 15.08 -33.98
CA ASN A 248 15.97 16.22 -34.31
C ASN A 248 17.26 15.79 -35.04
N LYS A 249 17.36 14.54 -35.51
CA LYS A 249 18.45 14.17 -36.39
C LYS A 249 18.23 14.85 -37.75
N PRO A 250 19.25 15.55 -38.29
CA PRO A 250 19.16 16.18 -39.61
C PRO A 250 19.01 15.15 -40.72
#